data_c33f99735e8b525a6eaee8a2f2afb696
#
_entry.id   c33f99735e8b525a6eaee8a2f2afb696
#
_cell.length_a   1.000
_cell.length_b   1.000
_cell.length_c   1.000
_cell.angle_alpha   90.00
_cell.angle_beta   90.00
_cell.angle_gamma   90.00
#
_symmetry.space_group_name_H-M   'P 1'
#
loop_
_entity.id
_entity.type
_entity.pdbx_description
1 polymer ?
#
loop_
_entity_poly.entity_id
_entity_poly.type
_entity_poly.pdbx_seq_one_letter_code
_entity_poly.pdbx_strand_id
1 'polypeptide(L)'
;EANRDFSMLTSDERVKHIITQADYYGYSGDKVKGLIFCSSIKETEELSAKFNQITNPAIGKLYRTIALNGRASEQERQDAFERLAMNEDEANEEKQPLDYIFSVEILNEGVDIVEVNQVIMLRPTQSPIVFIQQLGRGLRKANGKEYVVILDFIGNYTNNFMIPIALSGDRTYNKDNIRRYIMEGGRVIPGASTVH
;
A
#
# COMPACT_ATOMS: atom_id res chain seq x y z
N GLU A 1 -23.85 -10.00 12.45
CA GLU A 1 -22.38 -10.23 12.47
C GLU A 1 -21.67 -9.42 11.40
N ALA A 2 -22.01 -9.52 10.10
CA ALA A 2 -21.35 -8.79 9.01
C ALA A 2 -21.31 -7.26 9.20
N ASN A 3 -22.34 -6.65 9.79
CA ASN A 3 -22.37 -5.21 10.06
C ASN A 3 -21.47 -4.78 11.23
N ARG A 4 -21.24 -5.65 12.20
CA ARG A 4 -20.30 -5.39 13.31
C ARG A 4 -18.85 -5.44 12.82
N ASP A 5 -18.53 -6.46 12.02
CA ASP A 5 -17.20 -6.61 11.46
C ASP A 5 -16.84 -5.42 10.55
N PHE A 6 -17.80 -4.94 9.75
CA PHE A 6 -17.58 -3.77 8.89
C PHE A 6 -17.33 -2.49 9.68
N SER A 7 -18.09 -2.23 10.75
CA SER A 7 -17.91 -1.04 11.59
C SER A 7 -16.55 -1.03 12.29
N MET A 8 -15.99 -2.19 12.60
CA MET A 8 -14.62 -2.30 13.13
C MET A 8 -13.56 -2.03 12.05
N LEU A 9 -13.81 -2.48 10.80
CA LEU A 9 -12.87 -2.30 9.70
C LEU A 9 -12.69 -0.84 9.27
N THR A 10 -13.70 -0.01 9.51
CA THR A 10 -13.71 1.42 9.17
C THR A 10 -13.79 2.33 10.40
N SER A 11 -13.53 1.80 11.61
CA SER A 11 -13.55 2.58 12.84
C SER A 11 -12.48 3.68 12.84
N ASP A 12 -12.73 4.77 13.54
CA ASP A 12 -11.79 5.89 13.64
C ASP A 12 -10.48 5.48 14.33
N GLU A 13 -10.54 4.55 15.30
CA GLU A 13 -9.38 3.96 15.94
C GLU A 13 -8.51 3.21 14.93
N ARG A 14 -9.14 2.43 14.04
CA ARG A 14 -8.40 1.71 13.01
C ARG A 14 -7.77 2.67 11.99
N VAL A 15 -8.51 3.68 11.55
CA VAL A 15 -7.97 4.72 10.64
C VAL A 15 -6.76 5.41 11.27
N LYS A 16 -6.88 5.81 12.55
CA LYS A 16 -5.78 6.41 13.30
C LYS A 16 -4.58 5.47 13.43
N HIS A 17 -4.84 4.18 13.69
CA HIS A 17 -3.79 3.17 13.78
C HIS A 17 -3.06 3.00 12.44
N ILE A 18 -3.79 2.90 11.33
CA ILE A 18 -3.21 2.79 9.99
C ILE A 18 -2.30 3.99 9.70
N ILE A 19 -2.79 5.21 9.94
CA ILE A 19 -2.01 6.44 9.72
C ILE A 19 -0.77 6.48 10.61
N THR A 20 -0.91 6.13 11.89
CA THR A 20 0.22 6.11 12.83
C THR A 20 1.31 5.14 12.38
N GLN A 21 0.94 3.95 11.91
CA GLN A 21 1.90 2.97 11.42
C GLN A 21 2.52 3.40 10.08
N ALA A 22 1.71 3.95 9.18
CA ALA A 22 2.19 4.47 7.90
C ALA A 22 3.22 5.59 8.08
N ASP A 23 2.98 6.49 9.03
CA ASP A 23 3.89 7.57 9.39
C ASP A 23 5.16 7.05 10.08
N TYR A 24 5.02 6.10 11.02
CA TYR A 24 6.14 5.51 11.76
C TYR A 24 7.14 4.79 10.85
N TYR A 25 6.66 3.96 9.92
CA TYR A 25 7.53 3.25 8.97
C TYR A 25 7.96 4.12 7.79
N GLY A 26 7.21 5.19 7.52
CA GLY A 26 7.54 6.20 6.53
C GLY A 26 7.54 5.67 5.09
N TYR A 27 8.27 6.37 4.24
CA TYR A 27 8.40 6.09 2.81
C TYR A 27 9.72 6.66 2.28
N SER A 28 10.14 6.23 1.09
CA SER A 28 11.28 6.80 0.39
C SER A 28 10.83 7.97 -0.49
N GLY A 29 11.62 9.07 -0.48
CA GLY A 29 11.33 10.29 -1.25
C GLY A 29 10.63 11.37 -0.44
N ASP A 30 10.27 12.47 -1.10
CA ASP A 30 9.82 13.71 -0.45
C ASP A 30 8.34 13.68 -0.04
N LYS A 31 7.55 12.81 -0.65
CA LYS A 31 6.10 12.71 -0.48
C LYS A 31 5.65 11.26 -0.49
N VAL A 32 4.63 10.94 0.30
CA VAL A 32 3.97 9.63 0.20
C VAL A 32 3.23 9.51 -1.12
N LYS A 33 3.44 8.38 -1.80
CA LYS A 33 2.74 7.96 -3.02
C LYS A 33 2.29 6.52 -2.77
N GLY A 34 1.11 6.40 -2.12
CA GLY A 34 0.70 5.16 -1.47
C GLY A 34 -0.46 4.45 -2.16
N LEU A 35 -0.45 3.11 -2.06
CA LEU A 35 -1.59 2.26 -2.41
C LEU A 35 -2.11 1.58 -1.15
N ILE A 36 -3.43 1.57 -0.96
CA ILE A 36 -4.09 0.89 0.16
C ILE A 36 -5.09 -0.13 -0.40
N PHE A 37 -4.86 -1.41 -0.07
CA PHE A 37 -5.71 -2.50 -0.54
C PHE A 37 -6.70 -2.93 0.53
N CYS A 38 -7.99 -2.82 0.22
CA CYS A 38 -9.12 -3.10 1.11
C CYS A 38 -9.87 -4.37 0.70
N SER A 39 -10.73 -4.88 1.59
CA SER A 39 -11.49 -6.11 1.36
C SER A 39 -12.74 -5.89 0.50
N SER A 40 -13.27 -4.68 0.45
CA SER A 40 -14.49 -4.36 -0.29
C SER A 40 -14.50 -2.92 -0.82
N ILE A 41 -15.33 -2.68 -1.85
CA ILE A 41 -15.54 -1.34 -2.42
C ILE A 41 -16.04 -0.38 -1.34
N LYS A 42 -16.98 -0.81 -0.51
CA LYS A 42 -17.52 0.02 0.58
C LYS A 42 -16.43 0.42 1.58
N GLU A 43 -15.51 -0.48 1.91
CA GLU A 43 -14.37 -0.19 2.78
C GLU A 43 -13.42 0.84 2.13
N THR A 44 -13.14 0.73 0.82
CA THR A 44 -12.30 1.70 0.11
C THR A 44 -12.89 3.11 0.15
N GLU A 45 -14.19 3.22 -0.12
CA GLU A 45 -14.90 4.51 -0.15
C GLU A 45 -14.95 5.16 1.22
N GLU A 46 -15.29 4.39 2.26
CA GLU A 46 -15.40 4.90 3.63
C GLU A 46 -14.04 5.28 4.22
N LEU A 47 -13.01 4.46 4.05
CA LEU A 47 -11.67 4.78 4.51
C LEU A 47 -11.07 5.98 3.79
N SER A 48 -11.24 6.06 2.47
CA SER A 48 -10.79 7.22 1.68
C SER A 48 -11.48 8.51 2.16
N ALA A 49 -12.79 8.48 2.38
CA ALA A 49 -13.53 9.62 2.90
C ALA A 49 -13.07 10.06 4.29
N LYS A 50 -12.74 9.11 5.17
CA LYS A 50 -12.20 9.40 6.52
C LYS A 50 -10.78 9.98 6.45
N PHE A 51 -9.91 9.42 5.61
CA PHE A 51 -8.57 9.97 5.42
C PHE A 51 -8.62 11.42 4.96
N ASN A 52 -9.51 11.76 4.03
CA ASN A 52 -9.67 13.12 3.52
C ASN A 52 -10.16 14.15 4.56
N GLN A 53 -10.51 13.70 5.78
CA GLN A 53 -10.87 14.56 6.91
C GLN A 53 -9.73 14.71 7.92
N ILE A 54 -8.61 14.03 7.73
CA ILE A 54 -7.48 14.01 8.66
C ILE A 54 -6.31 14.79 8.05
N THR A 55 -5.63 15.55 8.89
CA THR A 55 -4.41 16.25 8.48
C THR A 55 -3.25 15.27 8.34
N ASN A 56 -2.61 15.28 7.17
CA ASN A 56 -1.36 14.60 6.93
C ASN A 56 -0.25 15.32 7.73
N PRO A 57 0.37 14.66 8.72
CA PRO A 57 1.36 15.31 9.59
C PRO A 57 2.62 15.74 8.85
N ALA A 58 2.96 15.10 7.74
CA ALA A 58 4.16 15.40 6.97
C ALA A 58 4.08 16.76 6.25
N ILE A 59 2.89 17.17 5.80
CA ILE A 59 2.71 18.38 4.99
C ILE A 59 1.76 19.43 5.62
N GLY A 60 1.09 19.09 6.74
CA GLY A 60 0.16 19.98 7.44
C GLY A 60 -1.13 20.30 6.68
N LYS A 61 -1.46 19.54 5.62
CA LYS A 61 -2.71 19.65 4.84
C LYS A 61 -3.56 18.39 5.04
N LEU A 62 -4.84 18.44 4.70
CA LEU A 62 -5.67 17.23 4.68
C LEU A 62 -5.09 16.20 3.70
N TYR A 63 -5.21 14.91 4.05
CA TYR A 63 -4.92 13.84 3.08
C TYR A 63 -5.79 14.00 1.84
N ARG A 64 -5.21 13.72 0.69
CA ARG A 64 -5.88 13.71 -0.62
C ARG A 64 -5.87 12.29 -1.14
N THR A 65 -7.01 11.63 -1.04
CA THR A 65 -7.14 10.23 -1.42
C THR A 65 -8.36 10.02 -2.31
N ILE A 66 -8.32 8.97 -3.09
CA ILE A 66 -9.48 8.49 -3.87
C ILE A 66 -9.64 6.97 -3.71
N ALA A 67 -10.87 6.51 -3.89
CA ALA A 67 -11.22 5.10 -3.99
C ALA A 67 -11.37 4.71 -5.46
N LEU A 68 -10.56 3.77 -5.94
CA LEU A 68 -10.70 3.16 -7.26
C LEU A 68 -11.27 1.75 -7.14
N ASN A 69 -12.28 1.47 -7.94
CA ASN A 69 -12.89 0.14 -8.03
C ASN A 69 -12.82 -0.41 -9.47
N GLY A 70 -13.23 -1.66 -9.66
CA GLY A 70 -13.19 -2.32 -10.96
C GLY A 70 -14.06 -1.69 -12.05
N ARG A 71 -14.96 -0.72 -11.70
CA ARG A 71 -15.80 0.02 -12.64
C ARG A 71 -15.15 1.31 -13.13
N ALA A 72 -14.05 1.74 -12.52
CA ALA A 72 -13.33 2.92 -12.97
C ALA A 72 -12.84 2.72 -14.40
N SER A 73 -13.08 3.72 -15.24
CA SER A 73 -12.58 3.74 -16.61
C SER A 73 -11.05 3.77 -16.65
N GLU A 74 -10.47 3.43 -17.77
CA GLU A 74 -9.02 3.52 -17.96
C GLU A 74 -8.51 4.96 -17.75
N GLN A 75 -9.29 5.94 -18.20
CA GLN A 75 -8.94 7.34 -18.04
C GLN A 75 -8.97 7.82 -16.58
N GLU A 76 -9.95 7.38 -15.80
CA GLU A 76 -10.00 7.68 -14.34
C GLU A 76 -8.82 7.03 -13.60
N ARG A 77 -8.45 5.82 -13.98
CA ARG A 77 -7.29 5.14 -13.43
C ARG A 77 -6.00 5.89 -13.78
N GLN A 78 -5.83 6.23 -15.04
CA GLN A 78 -4.66 6.97 -15.50
C GLN A 78 -4.54 8.32 -14.79
N ASP A 79 -5.63 9.11 -14.70
CA ASP A 79 -5.64 10.36 -13.96
C ASP A 79 -5.25 10.19 -12.49
N ALA A 80 -5.77 9.14 -11.84
CA ALA A 80 -5.44 8.85 -10.45
C ALA A 80 -3.95 8.58 -10.26
N PHE A 81 -3.33 7.81 -11.13
CA PHE A 81 -1.89 7.50 -11.04
C PHE A 81 -1.01 8.68 -11.41
N GLU A 82 -1.41 9.47 -12.41
CA GLU A 82 -0.72 10.73 -12.71
C GLU A 82 -0.74 11.67 -11.50
N ARG A 83 -1.88 11.81 -10.84
CA ARG A 83 -2.01 12.62 -9.62
C ARG A 83 -1.24 12.04 -8.45
N LEU A 84 -1.15 10.71 -8.32
CA LEU A 84 -0.33 10.07 -7.31
C LEU A 84 1.17 10.33 -7.57
N ALA A 85 1.59 10.33 -8.83
CA ALA A 85 2.96 10.62 -9.24
C ALA A 85 3.35 12.09 -9.04
N MET A 86 2.40 13.04 -9.12
CA MET A 86 2.65 14.48 -8.95
C MET A 86 3.28 14.83 -7.61
N ASN A 87 4.20 15.77 -7.61
CA ASN A 87 4.73 16.42 -6.41
C ASN A 87 3.91 17.66 -6.03
N GLU A 88 4.15 18.22 -4.84
CA GLU A 88 3.38 19.37 -4.34
C GLU A 88 3.59 20.65 -5.16
N ASP A 89 4.75 20.83 -5.75
CA ASP A 89 5.11 21.97 -6.61
C ASP A 89 4.45 21.92 -8.00
N GLU A 90 3.96 20.75 -8.40
CA GLU A 90 3.22 20.54 -9.66
C GLU A 90 1.71 20.79 -9.50
N ALA A 91 1.22 21.02 -8.27
CA ALA A 91 -0.18 21.26 -7.97
C ALA A 91 -0.70 22.57 -8.62
N ASN A 92 -1.91 22.53 -9.20
CA ASN A 92 -2.59 23.69 -9.75
C ASN A 92 -4.09 23.65 -9.39
N GLU A 93 -4.88 24.65 -9.85
CA GLU A 93 -6.30 24.74 -9.53
C GLU A 93 -7.11 23.56 -10.09
N GLU A 94 -6.71 23.00 -11.23
CA GLU A 94 -7.43 21.94 -11.92
C GLU A 94 -6.99 20.55 -11.43
N LYS A 95 -5.70 20.38 -11.05
CA LYS A 95 -5.13 19.08 -10.71
C LYS A 95 -4.29 19.14 -9.44
N GLN A 96 -4.71 18.35 -8.45
CA GLN A 96 -4.04 18.25 -7.16
C GLN A 96 -3.40 16.87 -6.99
N PRO A 97 -2.19 16.78 -6.42
CA PRO A 97 -1.55 15.51 -6.15
C PRO A 97 -2.34 14.67 -5.14
N LEU A 98 -2.25 13.35 -5.26
CA LEU A 98 -2.81 12.40 -4.29
C LEU A 98 -1.73 11.86 -3.36
N ASP A 99 -2.12 11.55 -2.13
CA ASP A 99 -1.27 10.86 -1.15
C ASP A 99 -1.49 9.34 -1.22
N TYR A 100 -2.76 8.90 -1.34
CA TYR A 100 -3.12 7.48 -1.44
C TYR A 100 -4.24 7.23 -2.44
N ILE A 101 -4.16 6.05 -3.07
CA ILE A 101 -5.26 5.43 -3.79
C ILE A 101 -5.71 4.20 -3.01
N PHE A 102 -7.00 4.14 -2.69
CA PHE A 102 -7.64 2.96 -2.09
C PHE A 102 -8.21 2.07 -3.20
N SER A 103 -7.97 0.76 -3.14
CA SER A 103 -8.51 -0.19 -4.12
C SER A 103 -8.80 -1.55 -3.50
N VAL A 104 -9.72 -2.29 -4.10
CA VAL A 104 -9.99 -3.70 -3.72
C VAL A 104 -9.06 -4.65 -4.44
N GLU A 105 -8.68 -4.32 -5.67
CA GLU A 105 -7.87 -5.18 -6.53
C GLU A 105 -6.58 -4.51 -6.91
N ILE A 106 -5.56 -5.34 -7.16
CA ILE A 106 -4.36 -4.86 -7.83
C ILE A 106 -4.80 -4.49 -9.24
N LEU A 107 -4.51 -3.27 -9.60
CA LEU A 107 -4.86 -2.69 -10.87
C LEU A 107 -4.30 -3.56 -11.99
N ASN A 108 -5.23 -4.10 -12.77
CA ASN A 108 -4.91 -4.95 -13.90
C ASN A 108 -4.06 -4.20 -14.92
N GLU A 109 -3.35 -4.93 -15.73
CA GLU A 109 -2.40 -4.60 -16.78
C GLU A 109 -2.45 -3.15 -17.32
N GLY A 110 -1.28 -2.52 -17.42
CA GLY A 110 -1.08 -1.27 -18.15
C GLY A 110 -0.82 -0.02 -17.31
N VAL A 111 -1.00 -0.07 -15.99
CA VAL A 111 -0.68 1.09 -15.14
C VAL A 111 0.76 0.99 -14.66
N ASP A 112 1.56 1.98 -15.01
CA ASP A 112 2.92 2.12 -14.50
C ASP A 112 2.87 2.72 -13.07
N ILE A 113 3.16 1.88 -12.07
CA ILE A 113 3.15 2.27 -10.66
C ILE A 113 4.56 2.57 -10.12
N VAL A 114 5.45 2.99 -11.01
CA VAL A 114 6.87 3.23 -10.68
C VAL A 114 7.04 4.17 -9.49
N GLU A 115 6.16 5.16 -9.38
CA GLU A 115 6.25 6.20 -8.36
C GLU A 115 5.80 5.74 -6.96
N VAL A 116 5.09 4.60 -6.82
CA VAL A 116 4.60 4.13 -5.52
C VAL A 116 5.76 3.82 -4.58
N ASN A 117 5.73 4.42 -3.39
CA ASN A 117 6.75 4.26 -2.35
C ASN A 117 6.23 3.66 -1.04
N GLN A 118 4.89 3.51 -0.90
CA GLN A 118 4.29 2.85 0.24
C GLN A 118 3.08 2.01 -0.20
N VAL A 119 2.96 0.79 0.31
CA VAL A 119 1.81 -0.11 0.06
C VAL A 119 1.27 -0.60 1.39
N ILE A 120 -0.03 -0.45 1.59
CA ILE A 120 -0.73 -0.87 2.81
C ILE A 120 -1.75 -1.95 2.45
N MET A 121 -1.64 -3.08 3.11
CA MET A 121 -2.52 -4.22 2.92
C MET A 121 -3.48 -4.34 4.11
N LEU A 122 -4.76 -4.06 3.88
CA LEU A 122 -5.84 -4.21 4.86
C LEU A 122 -6.68 -5.46 4.62
N ARG A 123 -6.38 -6.19 3.56
CA ARG A 123 -7.06 -7.45 3.21
C ARG A 123 -6.08 -8.61 3.08
N PRO A 124 -6.55 -9.85 3.34
CA PRO A 124 -5.77 -11.03 2.98
C PRO A 124 -5.59 -11.09 1.46
N THR A 125 -4.39 -11.41 1.03
CA THR A 125 -4.18 -11.77 -0.36
C THR A 125 -4.20 -13.29 -0.50
N GLN A 126 -4.95 -13.79 -1.49
CA GLN A 126 -5.03 -15.22 -1.76
C GLN A 126 -3.72 -15.79 -2.32
N SER A 127 -2.91 -14.94 -2.95
CA SER A 127 -1.61 -15.30 -3.47
C SER A 127 -0.61 -14.15 -3.27
N PRO A 128 0.07 -14.09 -2.11
CA PRO A 128 1.10 -13.08 -1.85
C PRO A 128 2.19 -13.05 -2.92
N ILE A 129 2.52 -14.20 -3.50
CA ILE A 129 3.54 -14.30 -4.56
C ILE A 129 3.07 -13.55 -5.82
N VAL A 130 1.84 -13.79 -6.26
CA VAL A 130 1.27 -13.07 -7.42
C VAL A 130 1.16 -11.59 -7.13
N PHE A 131 0.75 -11.22 -5.92
CA PHE A 131 0.67 -9.83 -5.47
C PHE A 131 2.04 -9.14 -5.56
N ILE A 132 3.08 -9.72 -4.99
CA ILE A 132 4.44 -9.17 -5.03
C ILE A 132 4.99 -9.14 -6.47
N GLN A 133 4.70 -10.14 -7.29
CA GLN A 133 5.11 -10.15 -8.70
C GLN A 133 4.42 -9.05 -9.52
N GLN A 134 3.14 -8.81 -9.27
CA GLN A 134 2.38 -7.74 -9.93
C GLN A 134 2.88 -6.37 -9.47
N LEU A 135 3.07 -6.17 -8.17
CA LEU A 135 3.71 -4.97 -7.64
C LEU A 135 5.13 -4.81 -8.17
N GLY A 136 5.91 -5.89 -8.21
CA GLY A 136 7.31 -5.84 -8.65
C GLY A 136 7.50 -5.39 -10.10
N ARG A 137 6.50 -5.54 -10.95
CA ARG A 137 6.52 -4.97 -12.30
C ARG A 137 6.47 -3.44 -12.29
N GLY A 138 5.78 -2.85 -11.31
CA GLY A 138 5.63 -1.40 -11.14
C GLY A 138 6.53 -0.78 -10.08
N LEU A 139 7.12 -1.58 -9.18
CA LEU A 139 8.01 -1.10 -8.11
C LEU A 139 9.46 -0.88 -8.59
N ARG A 140 9.63 -0.40 -9.82
CA ARG A 140 10.94 -0.08 -10.37
C ARG A 140 11.55 1.11 -9.62
N LYS A 141 12.87 1.27 -9.75
CA LYS A 141 13.55 2.45 -9.24
C LYS A 141 13.04 3.68 -10.01
N ALA A 142 12.60 4.69 -9.28
CA ALA A 142 12.29 6.02 -9.79
C ALA A 142 13.27 7.03 -9.20
N ASN A 143 13.38 8.20 -9.82
CA ASN A 143 14.20 9.28 -9.26
C ASN A 143 13.68 9.67 -7.87
N GLY A 144 14.58 9.68 -6.89
CA GLY A 144 14.23 10.01 -5.50
C GLY A 144 13.58 8.86 -4.71
N LYS A 145 13.37 7.68 -5.31
CA LYS A 145 12.84 6.49 -4.63
C LYS A 145 13.89 5.40 -4.53
N GLU A 146 14.32 5.08 -3.31
CA GLU A 146 15.33 4.05 -3.05
C GLU A 146 14.69 2.69 -2.69
N TYR A 147 13.53 2.72 -2.01
CA TYR A 147 12.81 1.53 -1.53
C TYR A 147 11.29 1.77 -1.52
N VAL A 148 10.55 0.70 -1.32
CA VAL A 148 9.11 0.71 -1.08
C VAL A 148 8.83 0.07 0.27
N VAL A 149 8.01 0.74 1.08
CA VAL A 149 7.53 0.19 2.35
C VAL A 149 6.24 -0.57 2.11
N ILE A 150 6.18 -1.82 2.57
CA ILE A 150 4.95 -2.63 2.52
C ILE A 150 4.51 -2.90 3.94
N LEU A 151 3.33 -2.40 4.30
CA LEU A 151 2.69 -2.61 5.59
C LEU A 151 1.55 -3.62 5.45
N ASP A 152 1.64 -4.71 6.19
CA ASP A 152 0.59 -5.73 6.23
C ASP A 152 -0.13 -5.70 7.58
N PHE A 153 -1.37 -5.24 7.58
CA PHE A 153 -2.21 -5.16 8.78
C PHE A 153 -2.99 -6.45 9.08
N ILE A 154 -2.63 -7.53 8.41
CA ILE A 154 -3.37 -8.78 8.46
C ILE A 154 -2.72 -9.72 9.48
N GLY A 155 -2.83 -9.40 10.76
CA GLY A 155 -2.13 -10.03 11.87
C GLY A 155 -2.57 -11.44 12.30
N ASN A 156 -3.54 -12.11 11.64
CA ASN A 156 -4.11 -13.36 12.14
C ASN A 156 -4.24 -14.48 11.11
N TYR A 157 -3.29 -14.63 10.18
CA TYR A 157 -3.35 -15.69 9.19
C TYR A 157 -2.43 -16.86 9.54
N THR A 158 -2.96 -18.04 9.32
CA THR A 158 -2.19 -19.30 9.27
C THR A 158 -1.04 -19.26 8.23
N ASN A 159 -1.02 -18.24 7.38
CA ASN A 159 -0.08 -18.08 6.26
C ASN A 159 0.70 -16.75 6.26
N ASN A 160 0.92 -16.12 7.41
CA ASN A 160 1.69 -14.86 7.54
C ASN A 160 3.11 -14.90 6.96
N PHE A 161 3.66 -16.11 6.80
CA PHE A 161 4.99 -16.34 6.25
C PHE A 161 5.06 -16.24 4.71
N MET A 162 3.94 -16.11 4.02
CA MET A 162 3.92 -16.10 2.55
C MET A 162 4.54 -14.85 1.93
N ILE A 163 4.38 -13.69 2.57
CA ILE A 163 5.02 -12.44 2.09
C ILE A 163 6.54 -12.49 2.25
N PRO A 164 7.10 -12.85 3.42
CA PRO A 164 8.54 -13.12 3.56
C PRO A 164 9.08 -14.15 2.55
N ILE A 165 8.33 -15.23 2.27
CA ILE A 165 8.71 -16.19 1.23
C ILE A 165 8.79 -15.53 -0.14
N ALA A 166 7.76 -14.77 -0.52
CA ALA A 166 7.71 -14.13 -1.82
C ALA A 166 8.86 -13.12 -2.00
N LEU A 167 9.21 -12.40 -0.94
CA LEU A 167 10.32 -11.43 -0.93
C LEU A 167 11.69 -12.11 -0.90
N SER A 168 11.84 -13.23 -0.19
CA SER A 168 13.11 -13.96 -0.10
C SER A 168 13.46 -14.76 -1.35
N GLY A 169 12.47 -15.03 -2.21
CA GLY A 169 12.63 -15.94 -3.34
C GLY A 169 12.77 -17.41 -2.95
N ASP A 170 12.57 -17.75 -1.68
CA ASP A 170 12.63 -19.13 -1.20
C ASP A 170 11.47 -19.96 -1.73
N ARG A 171 11.76 -20.95 -2.55
CA ARG A 171 10.80 -21.88 -3.14
C ARG A 171 10.58 -23.14 -2.29
N THR A 172 11.29 -23.28 -1.18
CA THR A 172 11.22 -24.49 -0.34
C THR A 172 10.01 -24.48 0.58
N TYR A 173 9.39 -23.32 0.82
CA TYR A 173 8.28 -23.12 1.76
C TYR A 173 8.61 -23.60 3.19
N ASN A 174 9.90 -23.68 3.54
CA ASN A 174 10.32 -24.13 4.85
C ASN A 174 10.21 -23.00 5.89
N LYS A 175 9.37 -23.22 6.90
CA LYS A 175 9.12 -22.24 7.98
C LYS A 175 10.37 -21.85 8.76
N ASP A 176 11.33 -22.77 8.90
CA ASP A 176 12.57 -22.50 9.65
C ASP A 176 13.51 -21.60 8.85
N ASN A 177 13.57 -21.74 7.53
CA ASN A 177 14.29 -20.82 6.66
C ASN A 177 13.69 -19.41 6.78
N ILE A 178 12.36 -19.29 6.79
CA ILE A 178 11.68 -18.01 6.88
C ILE A 178 11.91 -17.36 8.23
N ARG A 179 11.81 -18.11 9.33
CA ARG A 179 12.16 -17.61 10.67
C ARG A 179 13.58 -17.06 10.71
N ARG A 180 14.52 -17.79 10.11
CA ARG A 180 15.90 -17.34 10.00
C ARG A 180 16.01 -16.05 9.20
N TYR A 181 15.33 -15.93 8.06
CA TYR A 181 15.30 -14.69 7.25
C TYR A 181 14.78 -13.50 8.03
N ILE A 182 13.70 -13.69 8.80
CA ILE A 182 13.13 -12.64 9.64
C ILE A 182 14.11 -12.26 10.77
N MET A 183 14.74 -13.24 11.43
CA MET A 183 15.66 -12.99 12.54
C MET A 183 17.00 -12.40 12.12
N GLU A 184 17.52 -12.77 10.95
CA GLU A 184 18.80 -12.29 10.42
C GLU A 184 18.65 -10.98 9.62
N GLY A 185 17.41 -10.53 9.41
CA GLY A 185 17.07 -9.28 8.70
C GLY A 185 17.55 -9.27 7.24
N GLY A 186 17.74 -8.10 6.68
CA GLY A 186 18.09 -7.90 5.26
C GLY A 186 19.40 -8.51 4.77
N ARG A 187 20.16 -9.19 5.63
CA ARG A 187 21.39 -9.90 5.24
C ARG A 187 21.13 -11.13 4.38
N VAL A 188 19.93 -11.68 4.45
CA VAL A 188 19.58 -12.96 3.80
C VAL A 188 18.58 -12.78 2.66
N ILE A 189 17.92 -11.62 2.59
CA ILE A 189 16.94 -11.30 1.54
C ILE A 189 17.66 -10.56 0.41
N PRO A 190 17.70 -11.12 -0.81
CA PRO A 190 18.31 -10.44 -1.94
C PRO A 190 17.60 -9.11 -2.25
N GLY A 191 18.38 -8.04 -2.47
CA GLY A 191 17.84 -6.77 -2.96
C GLY A 191 17.38 -5.78 -1.90
N ALA A 192 18.02 -5.74 -0.72
CA ALA A 192 17.79 -4.70 0.30
C ALA A 192 16.36 -4.63 0.87
N SER A 193 15.69 -5.77 1.01
CA SER A 193 14.41 -5.87 1.71
C SER A 193 14.65 -6.21 3.18
N THR A 194 13.96 -5.48 4.07
CA THR A 194 13.98 -5.75 5.52
C THR A 194 12.57 -6.13 5.97
N VAL A 195 12.47 -7.20 6.76
CA VAL A 195 11.19 -7.62 7.37
C VAL A 195 11.27 -7.30 8.86
N HIS A 196 10.33 -6.53 9.36
CA HIS A 196 10.19 -6.13 10.76
C HIS A 196 8.95 -6.74 11.39
#